data_3b15c780c52b8abebde831e4672cfc53
#
_entry.id   3b15c780c52b8abebde831e4672cfc53
#
_cell.length_a   1.000
_cell.length_b   1.000
_cell.length_c   1.000
_cell.angle_alpha   90.00
_cell.angle_beta   90.00
_cell.angle_gamma   90.00
#
_symmetry.space_group_name_H-M   'P 1'
#
loop_
_entity.id
_entity.type
_entity.pdbx_description
1 polymer ?
#
loop_
_entity_poly.entity_id
_entity_poly.type
_entity_poly.pdbx_seq_one_letter_code
_entity_poly.pdbx_strand_id
1 'polypeptide(L)'
;MKKTMTTAEYLHSFLPAEVYKDYRANVPECHPESMFNSDEDRMFCGLTMAIEDEAERIGIEVFEANGHTAAEAREFYDQGALDDVAAWIAAEIVRRRYKNFDEVRGFIRGRALVDVSDAMLREALDD
;
A
#
# COMPACT_ATOMS: atom_id res chain seq x y z
N MET A 1 -9.25 -11.37 31.59
CA MET A 1 -8.67 -10.22 30.86
C MET A 1 -8.33 -10.62 29.42
N LYS A 2 -8.83 -9.86 28.46
CA LYS A 2 -8.46 -10.12 27.08
C LYS A 2 -7.03 -9.62 26.83
N LYS A 3 -6.19 -10.54 26.38
CA LYS A 3 -4.83 -10.21 26.02
C LYS A 3 -4.85 -9.44 24.70
N THR A 4 -4.27 -8.26 24.68
CA THR A 4 -4.15 -7.45 23.47
C THR A 4 -3.14 -8.09 22.53
N MET A 5 -3.51 -8.26 21.25
CA MET A 5 -2.57 -8.77 20.24
C MET A 5 -1.43 -7.77 20.04
N THR A 6 -0.22 -8.29 19.89
CA THR A 6 0.91 -7.46 19.44
C THR A 6 0.67 -7.03 17.99
N THR A 7 1.39 -6.00 17.56
CA THR A 7 1.32 -5.55 16.16
C THR A 7 1.67 -6.69 15.21
N ALA A 8 2.72 -7.46 15.53
CA ALA A 8 3.13 -8.61 14.70
C ALA A 8 2.01 -9.65 14.59
N GLU A 9 1.38 -9.99 15.70
CA GLU A 9 0.26 -10.94 15.72
C GLU A 9 -0.93 -10.43 14.92
N TYR A 10 -1.25 -9.14 15.09
CA TYR A 10 -2.34 -8.51 14.34
C TYR A 10 -2.08 -8.57 12.83
N LEU A 11 -0.89 -8.18 12.38
CA LEU A 11 -0.56 -8.19 10.96
C LEU A 11 -0.62 -9.61 10.38
N HIS A 12 -0.14 -10.60 11.13
CA HIS A 12 -0.20 -12.00 10.69
C HIS A 12 -1.64 -12.47 10.44
N SER A 13 -2.57 -12.05 11.30
CA SER A 13 -3.98 -12.45 11.17
C SER A 13 -4.76 -11.57 10.20
N PHE A 14 -4.35 -10.32 10.01
CA PHE A 14 -5.08 -9.32 9.24
C PHE A 14 -4.74 -9.35 7.74
N LEU A 15 -3.45 -9.48 7.40
CA LEU A 15 -3.01 -9.41 6.02
C LEU A 15 -3.36 -10.71 5.28
N PRO A 16 -3.89 -10.59 4.04
CA PRO A 16 -4.04 -11.78 3.18
C PRO A 16 -2.70 -12.46 2.97
N ALA A 17 -2.71 -13.75 2.68
CA ALA A 17 -1.50 -14.58 2.58
C ALA A 17 -0.45 -13.98 1.64
N GLU A 18 -0.86 -13.52 0.47
CA GLU A 18 0.05 -12.94 -0.53
C GLU A 18 0.61 -11.60 -0.08
N VAL A 19 -0.19 -10.79 0.61
CA VAL A 19 0.26 -9.50 1.16
C VAL A 19 1.20 -9.73 2.34
N TYR A 20 0.89 -10.68 3.19
CA TYR A 20 1.74 -11.05 4.33
C TYR A 20 3.10 -11.54 3.85
N LYS A 21 3.12 -12.36 2.81
CA LYS A 21 4.36 -12.87 2.22
C LYS A 21 5.24 -11.72 1.72
N ASP A 22 4.64 -10.77 1.02
CA ASP A 22 5.34 -9.57 0.53
C ASP A 22 5.87 -8.73 1.68
N TYR A 23 5.04 -8.52 2.71
CA TYR A 23 5.44 -7.81 3.92
C TYR A 23 6.67 -8.45 4.55
N ARG A 24 6.67 -9.77 4.74
CA ARG A 24 7.80 -10.48 5.34
C ARG A 24 9.07 -10.41 4.49
N ALA A 25 8.91 -10.45 3.19
CA ALA A 25 10.04 -10.36 2.26
C ALA A 25 10.71 -8.97 2.33
N ASN A 26 9.94 -7.93 2.56
CA ASN A 26 10.45 -6.55 2.55
C ASN A 26 11.02 -6.08 3.89
N VAL A 27 10.66 -6.72 5.00
CA VAL A 27 11.13 -6.30 6.32
C VAL A 27 12.67 -6.28 6.41
N PRO A 28 13.40 -7.34 6.01
CA PRO A 28 14.87 -7.31 6.08
C PRO A 28 15.51 -6.32 5.11
N GLU A 29 14.92 -6.12 3.94
CA GLU A 29 15.46 -5.24 2.90
C GLU A 29 15.29 -3.78 3.24
N CYS A 30 14.17 -3.43 3.84
CA CYS A 30 13.89 -2.05 4.22
C CYS A 30 14.81 -1.54 5.32
N HIS A 31 15.39 -2.45 6.11
CA HIS A 31 16.04 -2.06 7.36
C HIS A 31 17.40 -2.67 7.57
N PRO A 32 18.45 -2.07 7.01
CA PRO A 32 19.78 -2.28 7.54
C PRO A 32 19.76 -1.89 9.02
N GLU A 33 20.31 -2.73 9.87
CA GLU A 33 20.32 -2.52 11.33
C GLU A 33 20.81 -1.14 11.75
N SER A 34 21.63 -0.51 10.92
CA SER A 34 22.20 0.81 11.22
C SER A 34 21.21 1.97 11.12
N MET A 35 20.05 1.76 10.48
CA MET A 35 19.09 2.84 10.22
C MET A 35 17.93 2.92 11.19
N PHE A 36 17.56 1.80 11.81
CA PHE A 36 16.38 1.74 12.66
C PHE A 36 16.67 1.02 13.95
N ASN A 37 16.21 1.60 15.04
CA ASN A 37 16.52 1.10 16.38
C ASN A 37 15.45 0.15 16.94
N SER A 38 14.33 -0.04 16.24
CA SER A 38 13.24 -0.87 16.77
C SER A 38 12.64 -1.81 15.74
N ASP A 39 12.11 -2.93 16.22
CA ASP A 39 11.38 -3.88 15.40
C ASP A 39 10.11 -3.26 14.84
N GLU A 40 9.50 -2.31 15.56
CA GLU A 40 8.30 -1.62 15.09
C GLU A 40 8.57 -0.80 13.84
N ASP A 41 9.71 -0.09 13.78
CA ASP A 41 10.10 0.67 12.61
C ASP A 41 10.29 -0.24 11.40
N ARG A 42 10.91 -1.40 11.61
CA ARG A 42 11.12 -2.40 10.56
C ARG A 42 9.79 -2.93 10.03
N MET A 43 8.88 -3.26 10.95
CA MET A 43 7.54 -3.73 10.59
C MET A 43 6.78 -2.68 9.82
N PHE A 44 6.86 -1.42 10.24
CA PHE A 44 6.17 -0.32 9.57
C PHE A 44 6.66 -0.14 8.13
N CYS A 45 7.97 -0.18 7.91
CA CYS A 45 8.50 -0.03 6.57
C CYS A 45 8.16 -1.23 5.67
N GLY A 46 8.27 -2.45 6.20
CA GLY A 46 7.87 -3.66 5.47
C GLY A 46 6.39 -3.61 5.08
N LEU A 47 5.55 -3.13 5.99
CA LEU A 47 4.13 -2.97 5.73
C LEU A 47 3.88 -1.90 4.66
N THR A 48 4.59 -0.77 4.73
CA THR A 48 4.47 0.28 3.71
C THR A 48 4.81 -0.25 2.31
N MET A 49 5.87 -1.03 2.19
CA MET A 49 6.26 -1.62 0.91
C MET A 49 5.19 -2.59 0.39
N ALA A 50 4.65 -3.44 1.26
CA ALA A 50 3.60 -4.38 0.87
C ALA A 50 2.32 -3.64 0.44
N ILE A 51 1.97 -2.57 1.12
CA ILE A 51 0.79 -1.76 0.76
C ILE A 51 1.04 -1.02 -0.55
N GLU A 52 2.25 -0.54 -0.78
CA GLU A 52 2.62 0.11 -2.04
C GLU A 52 2.44 -0.85 -3.22
N ASP A 53 2.92 -2.09 -3.09
CA ASP A 53 2.78 -3.12 -4.11
C ASP A 53 1.30 -3.46 -4.36
N GLU A 54 0.51 -3.60 -3.31
CA GLU A 54 -0.92 -3.86 -3.41
C GLU A 54 -1.65 -2.69 -4.08
N ALA A 55 -1.30 -1.46 -3.72
CA ALA A 55 -1.89 -0.26 -4.28
C ALA A 55 -1.57 -0.12 -5.77
N GLU A 56 -0.34 -0.44 -6.17
CA GLU A 56 0.05 -0.43 -7.59
C GLU A 56 -0.76 -1.46 -8.37
N ARG A 57 -0.88 -2.68 -7.84
CA ARG A 57 -1.64 -3.74 -8.50
C ARG A 57 -3.11 -3.34 -8.70
N ILE A 58 -3.74 -2.84 -7.65
CA ILE A 58 -5.14 -2.40 -7.71
C ILE A 58 -5.27 -1.19 -8.63
N GLY A 59 -4.33 -0.25 -8.55
CA GLY A 59 -4.33 0.94 -9.39
C GLY A 59 -4.26 0.59 -10.87
N ILE A 60 -3.41 -0.36 -11.25
CA ILE A 60 -3.32 -0.82 -12.64
C ILE A 60 -4.66 -1.40 -13.09
N GLU A 61 -5.29 -2.23 -12.26
CA GLU A 61 -6.61 -2.80 -12.57
C GLU A 61 -7.66 -1.71 -12.80
N VAL A 62 -7.66 -0.68 -11.96
CA VAL A 62 -8.61 0.43 -12.07
C VAL A 62 -8.35 1.25 -13.34
N PHE A 63 -7.09 1.54 -13.67
CA PHE A 63 -6.73 2.24 -14.91
C PHE A 63 -7.20 1.45 -16.13
N GLU A 64 -6.97 0.14 -16.15
CA GLU A 64 -7.39 -0.72 -17.27
C GLU A 64 -8.91 -0.74 -17.40
N ALA A 65 -9.63 -0.80 -16.29
CA ALA A 65 -11.09 -0.77 -16.28
C ALA A 65 -11.65 0.57 -16.81
N ASN A 66 -10.83 1.62 -16.81
CA ASN A 66 -11.22 2.95 -17.28
C ASN A 66 -10.58 3.32 -18.64
N GLY A 67 -10.13 2.31 -19.40
CA GLY A 67 -9.68 2.49 -20.76
C GLY A 67 -8.21 2.83 -20.94
N HIS A 68 -7.41 2.76 -19.90
CA HIS A 68 -5.97 2.98 -19.97
C HIS A 68 -5.22 1.66 -20.07
N THR A 69 -3.98 1.70 -20.55
CA THR A 69 -3.14 0.51 -20.59
C THR A 69 -2.39 0.34 -19.25
N ALA A 70 -1.93 -0.89 -19.00
CA ALA A 70 -1.09 -1.16 -17.83
C ALA A 70 0.19 -0.31 -17.88
N ALA A 71 0.75 -0.10 -19.07
CA ALA A 71 1.95 0.73 -19.24
C ALA A 71 1.70 2.18 -18.82
N GLU A 72 0.55 2.74 -19.19
CA GLU A 72 0.17 4.09 -18.80
C GLU A 72 0.01 4.21 -17.28
N ALA A 73 -0.60 3.21 -16.65
CA ALA A 73 -0.77 3.18 -15.20
C ALA A 73 0.60 3.12 -14.49
N ARG A 74 1.50 2.27 -14.97
CA ARG A 74 2.83 2.16 -14.39
C ARG A 74 3.63 3.45 -14.51
N GLU A 75 3.53 4.10 -15.66
CA GLU A 75 4.18 5.40 -15.87
C GLU A 75 3.69 6.44 -14.86
N PHE A 76 2.38 6.46 -14.60
CA PHE A 76 1.80 7.35 -13.60
C PHE A 76 2.37 7.06 -12.21
N TYR A 77 2.42 5.79 -11.82
CA TYR A 77 2.88 5.39 -10.48
C TYR A 77 4.40 5.47 -10.31
N ASP A 78 5.16 5.34 -11.37
CA ASP A 78 6.62 5.47 -11.33
C ASP A 78 7.09 6.87 -10.92
N GLN A 79 6.18 7.84 -10.91
CA GLN A 79 6.48 9.21 -10.46
C GLN A 79 6.34 9.39 -8.95
N GLY A 80 6.26 8.30 -8.20
CA GLY A 80 6.20 8.33 -6.74
C GLY A 80 4.82 8.66 -6.17
N ALA A 81 3.77 8.48 -6.97
CA ALA A 81 2.41 8.83 -6.56
C ALA A 81 1.87 8.00 -5.40
N LEU A 82 2.48 6.83 -5.13
CA LEU A 82 2.01 5.92 -4.10
C LEU A 82 2.77 6.01 -2.77
N ASP A 83 3.95 6.63 -2.75
CA ASP A 83 4.82 6.62 -1.57
C ASP A 83 4.12 7.14 -0.31
N ASP A 84 3.58 8.35 -0.38
CA ASP A 84 2.93 8.99 0.77
C ASP A 84 1.61 8.29 1.14
N VAL A 85 0.87 7.84 0.13
CA VAL A 85 -0.41 7.14 0.34
C VAL A 85 -0.17 5.81 1.04
N ALA A 86 0.82 5.04 0.58
CA ALA A 86 1.16 3.74 1.17
C ALA A 86 1.59 3.89 2.62
N ALA A 87 2.43 4.88 2.92
CA ALA A 87 2.87 5.14 4.28
C ALA A 87 1.69 5.54 5.19
N TRP A 88 0.79 6.37 4.67
CA TRP A 88 -0.39 6.78 5.43
C TRP A 88 -1.32 5.59 5.72
N ILE A 89 -1.55 4.75 4.71
CA ILE A 89 -2.39 3.55 4.88
C ILE A 89 -1.76 2.60 5.90
N ALA A 90 -0.45 2.38 5.82
CA ALA A 90 0.27 1.51 6.76
C ALA A 90 0.11 2.03 8.20
N ALA A 91 0.26 3.34 8.41
CA ALA A 91 0.08 3.95 9.72
C ALA A 91 -1.36 3.76 10.23
N GLU A 92 -2.35 3.92 9.35
CA GLU A 92 -3.75 3.73 9.71
C GLU A 92 -4.06 2.28 10.06
N ILE A 93 -3.47 1.31 9.35
CA ILE A 93 -3.64 -0.11 9.67
C ILE A 93 -3.16 -0.40 11.09
N VAL A 94 -1.96 0.07 11.43
CA VAL A 94 -1.38 -0.18 12.75
C VAL A 94 -2.18 0.55 13.84
N ARG A 95 -2.58 1.78 13.58
CA ARG A 95 -3.28 2.62 14.56
C ARG A 95 -4.72 2.15 14.81
N ARG A 96 -5.46 1.89 13.74
CA ARG A 96 -6.90 1.57 13.83
C ARG A 96 -7.19 0.09 13.99
N ARG A 97 -6.30 -0.75 13.53
CA ARG A 97 -6.48 -2.21 13.54
C ARG A 97 -7.82 -2.62 12.93
N TYR A 98 -7.98 -2.31 11.64
CA TYR A 98 -9.18 -2.71 10.89
C TYR A 98 -9.45 -4.20 11.06
N LYS A 99 -10.70 -4.59 11.01
CA LYS A 99 -11.10 -6.00 11.14
C LYS A 99 -10.90 -6.77 9.85
N ASN A 100 -10.97 -6.09 8.71
CA ASN A 100 -11.03 -6.74 7.41
C ASN A 100 -10.17 -5.97 6.41
N PHE A 101 -9.28 -6.68 5.73
CA PHE A 101 -8.37 -6.07 4.75
C PHE A 101 -9.14 -5.52 3.53
N ASP A 102 -10.35 -6.00 3.25
CA ASP A 102 -11.17 -5.47 2.15
C ASP A 102 -11.50 -4.00 2.35
N GLU A 103 -11.54 -3.51 3.59
CA GLU A 103 -11.72 -2.07 3.87
C GLU A 103 -10.53 -1.27 3.32
N VAL A 104 -9.33 -1.80 3.49
CA VAL A 104 -8.10 -1.19 2.95
C VAL A 104 -8.12 -1.22 1.43
N ARG A 105 -8.49 -2.35 0.84
CA ARG A 105 -8.60 -2.48 -0.63
C ARG A 105 -9.63 -1.51 -1.21
N GLY A 106 -10.76 -1.34 -0.52
CA GLY A 106 -11.79 -0.38 -0.94
C GLY A 106 -11.27 1.05 -0.95
N PHE A 107 -10.51 1.42 0.08
CA PHE A 107 -9.88 2.73 0.14
C PHE A 107 -8.88 2.92 -1.01
N ILE A 108 -8.06 1.90 -1.27
CA ILE A 108 -7.07 1.94 -2.37
C ILE A 108 -7.78 2.12 -3.72
N ARG A 109 -8.87 1.40 -3.96
CA ARG A 109 -9.65 1.52 -5.20
C ARG A 109 -10.22 2.93 -5.37
N GLY A 110 -10.74 3.50 -4.29
CA GLY A 110 -11.24 4.88 -4.31
C GLY A 110 -10.15 5.87 -4.68
N ARG A 111 -8.97 5.69 -4.11
CA ARG A 111 -7.81 6.54 -4.43
C ARG A 111 -7.38 6.35 -5.89
N ALA A 112 -7.41 5.12 -6.40
CA ALA A 112 -7.04 4.83 -7.78
C ALA A 112 -7.99 5.53 -8.77
N LEU A 113 -9.28 5.64 -8.44
CA LEU A 113 -10.23 6.39 -9.28
C LEU A 113 -9.87 7.88 -9.33
N VAL A 114 -9.41 8.45 -8.22
CA VAL A 114 -8.90 9.83 -8.21
C VAL A 114 -7.66 9.94 -9.09
N ASP A 115 -6.77 8.95 -9.03
CA ASP A 115 -5.55 8.92 -9.85
C ASP A 115 -5.89 8.86 -11.35
N VAL A 116 -6.89 8.08 -11.75
CA VAL A 116 -7.37 8.04 -13.14
C VAL A 116 -7.86 9.44 -13.57
N SER A 117 -8.63 10.11 -12.72
CA SER A 117 -9.11 11.46 -13.02
C SER A 117 -7.95 12.44 -13.17
N ASP A 118 -6.95 12.35 -12.30
CA ASP A 118 -5.76 13.20 -12.37
C ASP A 118 -4.96 12.95 -13.65
N ALA A 119 -4.81 11.69 -14.05
CA ALA A 119 -4.11 11.32 -15.29
C ALA A 119 -4.83 11.89 -16.50
N MET A 120 -6.15 11.79 -16.56
CA MET A 120 -6.96 12.34 -17.64
C MET A 120 -6.84 13.86 -17.71
N LEU A 121 -6.83 14.51 -16.56
CA LEU A 121 -6.68 15.97 -16.49
C LEU A 121 -5.31 16.41 -16.99
N ARG A 122 -4.24 15.69 -16.63
CA ARG A 122 -2.89 15.98 -17.12
C ARG A 122 -2.81 15.86 -18.65
N GLU A 123 -3.40 14.81 -19.22
CA GLU A 123 -3.44 14.63 -20.67
C GLU A 123 -4.17 15.79 -21.36
N ALA A 124 -5.29 16.25 -20.79
CA ALA A 124 -6.06 17.35 -21.33
C ALA A 124 -5.28 18.67 -21.27
N LEU A 125 -4.47 18.86 -20.22
CA LEU A 125 -3.67 20.09 -20.07
C LEU A 125 -2.41 20.09 -20.95
N ASP A 126 -1.87 18.93 -21.29
CA ASP A 126 -0.68 18.79 -22.12
C ASP A 126 -0.98 18.97 -23.62
N ASP A 127 -2.23 18.88 -24.01
CA ASP A 127 -2.67 19.16 -25.37
C ASP A 127 -2.80 20.68 -25.56
#